data_247ea1bb388a732e92076f4f695ac432
#
_entry.id   247ea1bb388a732e92076f4f695ac432
#
_cell.length_a   1.000
_cell.length_b   1.000
_cell.length_c   1.000
_cell.angle_alpha   90.00
_cell.angle_beta   90.00
_cell.angle_gamma   90.00
#
_symmetry.space_group_name_H-M   'P 1'
#
loop_
_entity.id
_entity.type
_entity.pdbx_description
1 polymer ?
#
loop_
_entity_poly.entity_id
_entity_poly.type
_entity_poly.pdbx_seq_one_letter_code
_entity_poly.pdbx_strand_id
1 'polypeptide(L)'
;MEYKNLIISIGANIKNPNGLCPIETCEEAIKVIECNQISVLNKSSWYISDPVPKSSQSKFFNCLIMCKTNLNPFVVLKILLKIEKQFGRIRLKKIFLGALI
;
A
#
# COMPACT_ATOMS: atom_id res chain seq x y z
N MET A 1 19.40 11.25 -12.55
CA MET A 1 18.20 11.26 -11.73
C MET A 1 18.40 10.42 -10.49
N GLU A 2 18.10 10.98 -9.35
CA GLU A 2 18.20 10.24 -8.11
C GLU A 2 16.96 9.40 -7.86
N TYR A 3 17.18 8.13 -7.57
CA TYR A 3 16.11 7.26 -7.12
C TYR A 3 16.02 7.29 -5.60
N LYS A 4 14.82 7.21 -5.10
CA LYS A 4 14.55 7.17 -3.66
C LYS A 4 13.94 5.83 -3.31
N ASN A 5 14.36 5.27 -2.19
CA ASN A 5 13.76 4.06 -1.66
C ASN A 5 12.61 4.44 -0.74
N LEU A 6 11.55 3.67 -0.80
CA LEU A 6 10.41 3.89 0.09
C LEU A 6 9.76 2.55 0.42
N ILE A 7 9.11 2.52 1.58
CA ILE A 7 8.31 1.38 1.99
C ILE A 7 6.85 1.82 1.90
N ILE A 8 6.04 1.03 1.24
CA ILE A 8 4.60 1.24 1.19
C ILE A 8 3.94 0.10 1.96
N SER A 9 3.12 0.46 2.96
CA SER A 9 2.26 -0.50 3.63
C SER A 9 0.93 -0.52 2.89
N ILE A 10 0.50 -1.70 2.48
CA ILE A 10 -0.80 -1.87 1.86
C ILE A 10 -1.64 -2.78 2.73
N GLY A 11 -2.88 -2.36 2.98
CA GLY A 11 -3.77 -3.12 3.85
C GLY A 11 -5.19 -3.11 3.33
N ALA A 12 -5.93 -4.17 3.65
CA ALA A 12 -7.34 -4.29 3.30
C ALA A 12 -8.09 -4.97 4.42
N ASN A 13 -9.32 -4.51 4.67
CA ASN A 13 -10.18 -5.09 5.68
C ASN A 13 -10.55 -6.53 5.27
N ILE A 14 -10.49 -7.46 6.23
CA ILE A 14 -10.83 -8.86 6.00
C ILE A 14 -12.27 -9.02 5.54
N LYS A 15 -13.18 -8.25 6.13
CA LYS A 15 -14.58 -8.29 5.70
C LYS A 15 -14.76 -7.54 4.39
N ASN A 16 -15.10 -8.28 3.36
CA ASN A 16 -15.37 -7.71 2.06
C ASN A 16 -16.80 -8.08 1.65
N PRO A 17 -17.74 -7.14 1.74
CA PRO A 17 -19.15 -7.43 1.42
C PRO A 17 -19.38 -7.82 -0.04
N ASN A 18 -18.41 -7.55 -0.93
CA ASN A 18 -18.53 -7.92 -2.33
C ASN A 18 -17.97 -9.31 -2.64
N GLY A 19 -17.53 -10.02 -1.63
CA GLY A 19 -17.00 -11.37 -1.80
C GLY A 19 -15.62 -11.46 -2.44
N LEU A 20 -14.97 -10.33 -2.67
CA LEU A 20 -13.63 -10.32 -3.25
C LEU A 20 -12.59 -10.60 -2.17
N CYS A 21 -11.57 -11.37 -2.50
CA CYS A 21 -10.48 -11.65 -1.59
C CYS A 21 -9.67 -10.37 -1.32
N PRO A 22 -9.50 -9.95 -0.05
CA PRO A 22 -8.75 -8.72 0.24
C PRO A 22 -7.31 -8.76 -0.28
N ILE A 23 -6.67 -9.92 -0.22
CA ILE A 23 -5.30 -10.08 -0.70
C ILE A 23 -5.25 -9.87 -2.22
N GLU A 24 -6.20 -10.44 -2.96
CA GLU A 24 -6.25 -10.26 -4.42
C GLU A 24 -6.44 -8.78 -4.78
N THR A 25 -7.29 -8.07 -4.05
CA THR A 25 -7.51 -6.65 -4.28
C THR A 25 -6.21 -5.87 -4.06
N CYS A 26 -5.49 -6.18 -2.99
CA CYS A 26 -4.21 -5.55 -2.72
C CYS A 26 -3.17 -5.87 -3.80
N GLU A 27 -3.14 -7.11 -4.28
CA GLU A 27 -2.20 -7.48 -5.35
C GLU A 27 -2.49 -6.74 -6.65
N GLU A 28 -3.75 -6.53 -6.97
CA GLU A 28 -4.13 -5.70 -8.12
C GLU A 28 -3.67 -4.25 -7.93
N ALA A 29 -3.82 -3.71 -6.72
CA ALA A 29 -3.36 -2.37 -6.41
C ALA A 29 -1.83 -2.26 -6.54
N ILE A 30 -1.10 -3.29 -6.14
CA ILE A 30 0.36 -3.32 -6.31
C ILE A 30 0.74 -3.23 -7.79
N LYS A 31 0.01 -3.93 -8.65
CA LYS A 31 0.25 -3.84 -10.10
C LYS A 31 0.02 -2.43 -10.62
N VAL A 32 -1.00 -1.75 -10.13
CA VAL A 32 -1.26 -0.36 -10.52
C VAL A 32 -0.13 0.55 -10.03
N ILE A 33 0.38 0.31 -8.82
CA ILE A 33 1.54 1.06 -8.31
C ILE A 33 2.72 0.90 -9.27
N GLU A 34 3.01 -0.33 -9.70
CA GLU A 34 4.11 -0.58 -10.63
C GLU A 34 3.93 0.11 -11.97
N CYS A 35 2.69 0.31 -12.41
CA CYS A 35 2.39 1.00 -13.65
C CYS A 35 2.61 2.52 -13.57
N ASN A 36 2.87 3.05 -12.37
CA ASN A 36 2.98 4.48 -12.12
C ASN A 36 4.42 4.91 -11.81
N GLN A 37 5.41 4.27 -12.43
CA GLN A 37 6.83 4.64 -12.28
C GLN A 37 7.35 4.41 -10.86
N ILE A 38 6.77 3.46 -10.15
CA ILE A 38 7.24 3.04 -8.83
C ILE A 38 7.59 1.56 -8.95
N SER A 39 8.88 1.26 -8.87
CA SER A 39 9.35 -0.13 -8.98
C SER A 39 9.19 -0.84 -7.65
N VAL A 40 8.52 -1.97 -7.64
CA VAL A 40 8.41 -2.81 -6.45
C VAL A 40 9.57 -3.79 -6.47
N LEU A 41 10.48 -3.66 -5.50
CA LEU A 41 11.70 -4.46 -5.42
C LEU A 41 11.50 -5.72 -4.62
N ASN A 42 10.68 -5.67 -3.58
CA ASN A 42 10.46 -6.78 -2.69
C ASN A 42 9.12 -6.63 -1.97
N LYS A 43 8.61 -7.72 -1.48
CA LYS A 43 7.31 -7.77 -0.83
C LYS A 43 7.39 -8.70 0.38
N SER A 44 6.85 -8.26 1.52
CA SER A 44 6.79 -9.09 2.72
C SER A 44 5.71 -10.16 2.58
N SER A 45 5.71 -11.12 3.53
CA SER A 45 4.57 -12.01 3.69
C SER A 45 3.35 -11.21 4.14
N TRP A 46 2.19 -11.73 3.86
CA TRP A 46 0.95 -11.13 4.35
C TRP A 46 0.80 -11.42 5.85
N TYR A 47 0.34 -10.42 6.59
CA TYR A 47 0.09 -10.57 8.02
C TYR A 47 -1.23 -9.91 8.40
N ILE A 48 -1.78 -10.33 9.52
CA ILE A 48 -3.06 -9.83 10.00
C ILE A 48 -2.80 -8.86 11.15
N SER A 49 -3.47 -7.72 11.13
CA SER A 49 -3.40 -6.76 12.22
C SER A 49 -4.77 -6.38 12.73
N ASP A 50 -4.84 -6.02 14.01
CA ASP A 50 -6.05 -5.49 14.62
C ASP A 50 -6.18 -4.00 14.32
N PRO A 51 -7.43 -3.48 14.21
CA PRO A 51 -7.62 -2.04 14.08
C PRO A 51 -7.14 -1.30 15.32
N VAL A 52 -6.70 -0.06 15.15
CA VAL A 52 -6.26 0.81 16.25
C VAL A 52 -7.09 2.07 16.21
N PRO A 53 -7.81 2.41 17.29
CA PRO A 53 -7.98 1.65 18.52
C PRO A 53 -8.76 0.35 18.32
N LYS A 54 -8.60 -0.59 19.25
CA LYS A 54 -9.38 -1.82 19.21
C LYS A 54 -10.86 -1.49 19.18
N SER A 55 -11.56 -2.04 18.19
CA SER A 55 -12.97 -1.79 18.01
C SER A 55 -13.64 -3.07 17.53
N SER A 56 -14.95 -3.01 17.29
CA SER A 56 -15.67 -4.13 16.69
C SER A 56 -15.39 -4.32 15.21
N GLN A 57 -14.54 -3.47 14.63
CA GLN A 57 -14.17 -3.58 13.23
C GLN A 57 -13.32 -4.83 12.98
N SER A 58 -13.41 -5.33 11.75
CA SER A 58 -12.65 -6.49 11.34
C SER A 58 -11.16 -6.20 11.27
N LYS A 59 -10.39 -7.26 11.39
CA LYS A 59 -8.94 -7.20 11.22
C LYS A 59 -8.58 -6.84 9.77
N PHE A 60 -7.33 -6.48 9.58
CA PHE A 60 -6.79 -6.14 8.27
C PHE A 60 -5.74 -7.14 7.84
N PHE A 61 -5.73 -7.48 6.56
CA PHE A 61 -4.56 -8.09 5.93
C PHE A 61 -3.62 -6.98 5.51
N ASN A 62 -2.33 -7.15 5.80
CA ASN A 62 -1.32 -6.14 5.50
C ASN A 62 -0.11 -6.77 4.83
N CYS A 63 0.57 -5.96 4.01
CA CYS A 63 1.82 -6.33 3.37
C CYS A 63 2.68 -5.08 3.25
N LEU A 64 3.98 -5.25 3.44
CA LEU A 64 4.95 -4.17 3.20
C LEU A 64 5.60 -4.42 1.86
N ILE A 65 5.68 -3.40 1.03
CA ILE A 65 6.43 -3.48 -0.22
C ILE A 65 7.57 -2.47 -0.19
N MET A 66 8.75 -2.96 -0.56
CA MET A 66 9.94 -2.13 -0.72
C MET A 66 9.97 -1.63 -2.14
N CYS A 67 10.00 -0.31 -2.31
CA CYS A 67 9.88 0.31 -3.62
C CYS A 67 11.01 1.28 -3.90
N LYS A 68 11.19 1.60 -5.16
CA LYS A 68 12.15 2.57 -5.64
C LYS A 68 11.50 3.43 -6.69
N THR A 69 11.70 4.76 -6.61
CA THR A 69 11.13 5.68 -7.56
C THR A 69 11.99 6.93 -7.68
N ASN A 70 11.95 7.57 -8.84
CA ASN A 70 12.55 8.89 -9.02
C ASN A 70 11.51 10.01 -8.97
N LEU A 71 10.27 9.67 -8.65
CA LEU A 71 9.21 10.67 -8.57
C LEU A 71 9.34 11.51 -7.30
N ASN A 72 8.85 12.75 -7.39
CA ASN A 72 8.75 13.63 -6.23
C ASN A 72 7.80 13.01 -5.18
N PRO A 73 8.10 13.13 -3.87
CA PRO A 73 7.22 12.59 -2.83
C PRO A 73 5.77 13.05 -2.91
N PHE A 74 5.51 14.28 -3.32
CA PHE A 74 4.14 14.78 -3.48
C PHE A 74 3.42 14.06 -4.62
N VAL A 75 4.14 13.77 -5.70
CA VAL A 75 3.59 13.02 -6.83
C VAL A 75 3.25 11.60 -6.40
N VAL A 76 4.14 10.96 -5.64
CA VAL A 76 3.89 9.62 -5.10
C VAL A 76 2.64 9.63 -4.22
N LEU A 77 2.52 10.62 -3.34
CA LEU A 77 1.34 10.74 -2.49
C LEU A 77 0.05 10.82 -3.30
N LYS A 78 0.05 11.65 -4.33
CA LYS A 78 -1.12 11.80 -5.21
C LYS A 78 -1.48 10.48 -5.90
N ILE A 79 -0.47 9.75 -6.38
CA ILE A 79 -0.68 8.45 -7.01
C ILE A 79 -1.32 7.47 -6.01
N LEU A 80 -0.78 7.38 -4.80
CA LEU A 80 -1.29 6.46 -3.80
C LEU A 80 -2.71 6.80 -3.37
N LEU A 81 -3.02 8.08 -3.19
CA LEU A 81 -4.37 8.52 -2.84
C LEU A 81 -5.37 8.18 -3.95
N LYS A 82 -4.96 8.34 -5.20
CA LYS A 82 -5.79 8.00 -6.34
C LYS A 82 -6.08 6.49 -6.38
N ILE A 83 -5.07 5.68 -6.09
CA ILE A 83 -5.21 4.22 -6.05
C ILE A 83 -6.15 3.81 -4.91
N GLU A 84 -5.98 4.39 -3.71
CA GLU A 84 -6.88 4.14 -2.59
C GLU A 84 -8.34 4.43 -2.97
N LYS A 85 -8.56 5.56 -3.63
CA LYS A 85 -9.90 5.95 -4.05
C LYS A 85 -10.45 5.00 -5.11
N GLN A 86 -9.60 4.57 -6.03
CA GLN A 86 -9.99 3.66 -7.11
C GLN A 86 -10.44 2.30 -6.58
N PHE A 87 -9.71 1.75 -5.63
CA PHE A 87 -10.02 0.43 -5.07
C PHE A 87 -11.01 0.48 -3.91
N GLY A 88 -11.07 1.60 -3.20
CA GLY A 88 -12.09 1.86 -2.19
C GLY A 88 -11.93 1.15 -0.86
N ARG A 89 -11.25 0.03 -0.79
CA ARG A 89 -11.17 -0.81 0.42
C ARG A 89 -9.77 -1.14 0.85
N ILE A 90 -8.80 -0.45 0.30
CA ILE A 90 -7.41 -0.63 0.67
C ILE A 90 -6.89 0.65 1.32
N ARG A 91 -5.84 0.50 2.12
CA ARG A 91 -5.14 1.62 2.74
C ARG A 91 -3.68 1.54 2.37
N LEU A 92 -3.13 2.67 1.96
CA LEU A 92 -1.73 2.78 1.58
C LEU A 92 -1.05 3.82 2.45
N LYS A 93 0.08 3.45 3.05
CA LYS A 93 0.92 4.37 3.80
C LYS A 93 2.34 4.25 3.27
N LYS A 94 3.03 5.37 3.17
CA LYS A 94 4.39 5.39 2.65
C LYS A 94 5.38 5.98 3.64
N ILE A 95 6.60 5.48 3.61
CA ILE A 95 7.73 6.04 4.36
C ILE A 95 8.91 6.06 3.40
N PHE A 96 9.47 7.24 3.15
CA PHE A 96 10.67 7.38 2.35
C PHE A 96 11.89 7.09 3.22
N LEU A 97 12.68 6.10 2.81
CA LEU A 97 13.92 5.79 3.50
C LEU A 97 14.96 6.88 3.20
N GLY A 98 15.59 7.37 4.23
CA GLY A 98 16.53 8.47 4.11
C GLY A 98 15.89 9.85 4.26
N ALA A 99 14.59 9.95 4.25
CA ALA A 99 13.89 11.23 4.46
C ALA A 99 13.73 11.59 5.94
N LEU A 100 14.09 10.68 6.82
CA LEU A 100 13.97 10.85 8.26
C LEU A 100 15.30 11.27 8.92
N ILE A 101 16.23 11.65 8.11
CA ILE A 101 17.53 12.10 8.61
C ILE A 101 17.50 13.58 8.93
#